data_2db951be44167dbd6698237cd8c92a05
#
_entry.id   2db951be44167dbd6698237cd8c92a05
#
_cell.length_a   1.000
_cell.length_b   1.000
_cell.length_c   1.000
_cell.angle_alpha   90.00
_cell.angle_beta   90.00
_cell.angle_gamma   90.00
#
_symmetry.space_group_name_H-M   'P 1'
#
loop_
_entity.id
_entity.type
_entity.pdbx_description
1 polymer ?
#
loop_
_entity_poly.entity_id
_entity_poly.type
_entity_poly.pdbx_seq_one_letter_code
_entity_poly.pdbx_strand_id
1 'polypeptide(L)'
;MPSLGLGTWQAPPGQVNQAVCDALELGYRHVDCASLYGNEAEIGAALQRAFQSGLVQREELWITSKLWNDCHAPEQVRPALLRSLRDLGLEHLDLYLIHWPVVHRHGVLMPERASEQIPLEQMPLQDTWRAMEALVDEGLVREIGVSNFSAIKIDSLLQHARRRPTVNQVERHPWLQQNALLGYCQHQGIQLTAYSPLGSSSSNGQPSLLDDPVICAIAEEHRASPPQVLLAWGLATGTAVIPKSVHRDRLASNL
;
A
#
# COMPACT_ATOMS: atom_id res chain seq x y z
N MET A 1 2.51 -12.91 -1.76
CA MET A 1 2.79 -11.46 -2.04
C MET A 1 4.29 -11.29 -2.21
N PRO A 2 4.79 -10.67 -3.29
CA PRO A 2 6.21 -10.31 -3.41
C PRO A 2 6.62 -9.31 -2.33
N SER A 3 7.83 -9.47 -1.79
CA SER A 3 8.34 -8.65 -0.68
C SER A 3 8.82 -7.25 -1.09
N LEU A 4 9.10 -7.06 -2.38
CA LEU A 4 9.37 -5.74 -2.98
C LEU A 4 8.26 -5.40 -3.97
N GLY A 5 7.66 -4.22 -3.83
CA GLY A 5 6.62 -3.71 -4.71
C GLY A 5 6.91 -2.28 -5.18
N LEU A 6 6.20 -1.85 -6.22
CA LEU A 6 6.19 -0.48 -6.69
C LEU A 6 5.11 0.32 -5.96
N GLY A 7 5.48 1.33 -5.18
CA GLY A 7 4.57 2.34 -4.67
C GLY A 7 4.21 3.36 -5.75
N THR A 8 2.96 3.83 -5.77
CA THR A 8 2.46 4.77 -6.81
C THR A 8 1.99 6.11 -6.25
N TRP A 9 2.09 6.33 -4.93
CA TRP A 9 1.72 7.58 -4.27
C TRP A 9 2.53 8.77 -4.81
N GLN A 10 1.85 9.89 -5.09
CA GLN A 10 2.47 11.12 -5.61
C GLN A 10 3.32 10.95 -6.89
N ALA A 11 3.04 9.91 -7.69
CA ALA A 11 3.58 9.88 -9.05
C ALA A 11 2.93 11.03 -9.85
N PRO A 12 3.73 11.89 -10.49
CA PRO A 12 3.17 12.99 -11.26
C PRO A 12 2.23 12.47 -12.37
N PRO A 13 1.17 13.22 -12.71
CA PRO A 13 0.29 12.86 -13.84
C PRO A 13 1.08 12.59 -15.12
N GLY A 14 0.71 11.54 -15.84
CA GLY A 14 1.39 11.11 -17.08
C GLY A 14 2.70 10.35 -16.89
N GLN A 15 3.24 10.22 -15.66
CA GLN A 15 4.49 9.50 -15.40
C GLN A 15 4.27 8.10 -14.80
N VAL A 16 3.19 7.87 -14.07
CA VAL A 16 2.95 6.58 -13.40
C VAL A 16 2.77 5.45 -14.41
N ASN A 17 2.17 5.73 -15.55
CA ASN A 17 1.98 4.75 -16.61
C ASN A 17 3.32 4.21 -17.12
N GLN A 18 4.29 5.08 -17.44
CA GLN A 18 5.63 4.67 -17.87
C GLN A 18 6.38 3.95 -16.73
N ALA A 19 6.28 4.46 -15.50
CA ALA A 19 6.93 3.85 -14.35
C ALA A 19 6.46 2.41 -14.10
N VAL A 20 5.16 2.12 -14.28
CA VAL A 20 4.61 0.75 -14.17
C VAL A 20 5.15 -0.12 -15.31
N CYS A 21 5.18 0.35 -16.54
CA CYS A 21 5.77 -0.40 -17.65
C CYS A 21 7.24 -0.74 -17.38
N ASP A 22 8.05 0.25 -17.01
CA ASP A 22 9.47 0.07 -16.67
C ASP A 22 9.66 -0.93 -15.53
N ALA A 23 8.85 -0.82 -14.48
CA ALA A 23 8.92 -1.74 -13.35
C ALA A 23 8.60 -3.19 -13.75
N LEU A 24 7.56 -3.42 -14.56
CA LEU A 24 7.20 -4.75 -15.04
C LEU A 24 8.29 -5.35 -15.93
N GLU A 25 8.89 -4.56 -16.84
CA GLU A 25 10.03 -4.97 -17.66
C GLU A 25 11.26 -5.34 -16.81
N LEU A 26 11.50 -4.61 -15.72
CA LEU A 26 12.60 -4.87 -14.79
C LEU A 26 12.36 -6.08 -13.88
N GLY A 27 11.14 -6.62 -13.83
CA GLY A 27 10.83 -7.79 -13.04
C GLY A 27 9.99 -7.54 -11.78
N TYR A 28 9.50 -6.33 -11.55
CA TYR A 28 8.52 -6.10 -10.49
C TYR A 28 7.24 -6.91 -10.76
N ARG A 29 6.68 -7.47 -9.70
CA ARG A 29 5.44 -8.26 -9.77
C ARG A 29 4.42 -7.86 -8.69
N HIS A 30 4.67 -6.76 -7.98
CA HIS A 30 3.78 -6.17 -6.98
C HIS A 30 3.65 -4.67 -7.25
N VAL A 31 2.40 -4.19 -7.40
CA VAL A 31 2.07 -2.77 -7.58
C VAL A 31 1.09 -2.36 -6.48
N ASP A 32 1.44 -1.31 -5.72
CA ASP A 32 0.63 -0.75 -4.65
C ASP A 32 -0.05 0.53 -5.10
N CYS A 33 -1.38 0.47 -5.21
CA CYS A 33 -2.27 1.53 -5.65
C CYS A 33 -3.15 2.02 -4.50
N ALA A 34 -3.92 3.07 -4.74
CA ALA A 34 -5.06 3.48 -3.95
C ALA A 34 -5.98 4.41 -4.76
N SER A 35 -7.28 4.33 -4.52
CA SER A 35 -8.27 5.20 -5.16
C SER A 35 -7.99 6.68 -4.90
N LEU A 36 -7.52 7.03 -3.67
CA LEU A 36 -7.15 8.39 -3.31
C LEU A 36 -6.04 8.99 -4.20
N TYR A 37 -5.16 8.15 -4.76
CA TYR A 37 -4.01 8.64 -5.53
C TYR A 37 -4.43 9.24 -6.88
N GLY A 38 -5.64 8.93 -7.35
CA GLY A 38 -6.21 9.49 -8.59
C GLY A 38 -5.50 9.03 -9.86
N ASN A 39 -4.69 7.99 -9.79
CA ASN A 39 -3.86 7.52 -10.91
C ASN A 39 -4.11 6.05 -11.32
N GLU A 40 -5.15 5.41 -10.75
CA GLU A 40 -5.46 4.00 -11.05
C GLU A 40 -5.74 3.76 -12.53
N ALA A 41 -6.38 4.71 -13.25
CA ALA A 41 -6.64 4.58 -14.69
C ALA A 41 -5.35 4.58 -15.53
N GLU A 42 -4.35 5.39 -15.16
CA GLU A 42 -3.05 5.38 -15.82
C GLU A 42 -2.29 4.08 -15.57
N ILE A 43 -2.37 3.55 -14.34
CA ILE A 43 -1.80 2.24 -13.96
C ILE A 43 -2.50 1.13 -14.75
N GLY A 44 -3.84 1.17 -14.82
CA GLY A 44 -4.64 0.20 -15.59
C GLY A 44 -4.23 0.16 -17.06
N ALA A 45 -4.04 1.33 -17.68
CA ALA A 45 -3.57 1.38 -19.08
C ALA A 45 -2.17 0.77 -19.27
N ALA A 46 -1.28 0.88 -18.28
CA ALA A 46 0.04 0.22 -18.31
C ALA A 46 -0.09 -1.30 -18.16
N LEU A 47 -0.92 -1.77 -17.22
CA LEU A 47 -1.19 -3.19 -17.01
C LEU A 47 -1.76 -3.84 -18.27
N GLN A 48 -2.76 -3.21 -18.91
CA GLN A 48 -3.38 -3.72 -20.14
C GLN A 48 -2.35 -3.84 -21.29
N ARG A 49 -1.45 -2.85 -21.43
CA ARG A 49 -0.37 -2.97 -22.43
C ARG A 49 0.58 -4.13 -22.13
N ALA A 50 0.95 -4.32 -20.86
CA ALA A 50 1.83 -5.41 -20.45
C ALA A 50 1.18 -6.79 -20.70
N PHE A 51 -0.13 -6.94 -20.46
CA PHE A 51 -0.88 -8.16 -20.77
C PHE A 51 -0.97 -8.40 -22.29
N GLN A 52 -1.33 -7.37 -23.06
CA GLN A 52 -1.47 -7.49 -24.53
C GLN A 52 -0.15 -7.79 -25.24
N SER A 53 0.98 -7.27 -24.72
CA SER A 53 2.32 -7.57 -25.24
C SER A 53 2.86 -8.94 -24.82
N GLY A 54 2.20 -9.62 -23.88
CA GLY A 54 2.69 -10.88 -23.32
C GLY A 54 3.88 -10.73 -22.37
N LEU A 55 4.17 -9.49 -21.91
CA LEU A 55 5.26 -9.23 -20.96
C LEU A 55 5.03 -9.93 -19.63
N VAL A 56 3.77 -9.94 -19.15
CA VAL A 56 3.34 -10.62 -17.94
C VAL A 56 1.90 -11.11 -18.11
N GLN A 57 1.53 -12.15 -17.34
CA GLN A 57 0.15 -12.58 -17.19
C GLN A 57 -0.45 -11.98 -15.91
N ARG A 58 -1.80 -11.86 -15.84
CA ARG A 58 -2.48 -11.32 -14.65
C ARG A 58 -2.12 -12.08 -13.37
N GLU A 59 -1.99 -13.38 -13.46
CA GLU A 59 -1.72 -14.30 -12.36
C GLU A 59 -0.32 -14.18 -11.78
N GLU A 60 0.61 -13.59 -12.52
CA GLU A 60 1.98 -13.31 -12.08
C GLU A 60 2.06 -12.05 -11.22
N LEU A 61 1.01 -11.21 -11.25
CA LEU A 61 1.00 -9.93 -10.57
C LEU A 61 0.25 -9.99 -9.25
N TRP A 62 0.77 -9.23 -8.29
CA TRP A 62 0.10 -8.87 -7.04
C TRP A 62 -0.27 -7.39 -7.09
N ILE A 63 -1.57 -7.10 -7.21
CA ILE A 63 -2.09 -5.74 -7.28
C ILE A 63 -2.85 -5.42 -6.00
N THR A 64 -2.38 -4.40 -5.29
CA THR A 64 -2.99 -3.87 -4.07
C THR A 64 -3.69 -2.55 -4.37
N SER A 65 -4.90 -2.37 -3.85
CA SER A 65 -5.54 -1.05 -3.75
C SER A 65 -6.18 -0.86 -2.37
N LYS A 66 -6.77 0.33 -2.13
CA LYS A 66 -7.20 0.74 -0.79
C LYS A 66 -8.55 1.45 -0.83
N LEU A 67 -9.39 1.09 0.14
CA LEU A 67 -10.65 1.76 0.44
C LEU A 67 -10.38 3.10 1.14
N TRP A 68 -10.78 4.22 0.51
CA TRP A 68 -10.60 5.51 1.13
C TRP A 68 -11.62 5.78 2.23
N ASN A 69 -11.30 6.73 3.08
CA ASN A 69 -11.96 7.03 4.35
C ASN A 69 -13.44 7.48 4.20
N ASP A 70 -13.82 8.00 3.05
CA ASP A 70 -15.19 8.43 2.75
C ASP A 70 -16.12 7.29 2.30
N CYS A 71 -15.58 6.08 2.14
CA CYS A 71 -16.29 4.91 1.66
C CYS A 71 -16.39 3.77 2.70
N HIS A 72 -16.24 4.07 3.99
CA HIS A 72 -16.29 3.07 5.06
C HIS A 72 -17.70 2.55 5.37
N ALA A 73 -18.76 3.28 5.00
CA ALA A 73 -20.12 2.75 5.14
C ALA A 73 -20.26 1.45 4.35
N PRO A 74 -20.85 0.38 4.94
CA PRO A 74 -20.89 -0.95 4.33
C PRO A 74 -21.40 -0.97 2.89
N GLU A 75 -22.42 -0.16 2.60
CA GLU A 75 -23.02 0.00 1.26
C GLU A 75 -22.10 0.71 0.26
N GLN A 76 -21.05 1.41 0.72
CA GLN A 76 -20.09 2.12 -0.12
C GLN A 76 -18.85 1.30 -0.45
N VAL A 77 -18.55 0.27 0.34
CA VAL A 77 -17.33 -0.54 0.19
C VAL A 77 -17.26 -1.22 -1.18
N ARG A 78 -18.31 -1.94 -1.56
CA ARG A 78 -18.37 -2.64 -2.85
C ARG A 78 -18.35 -1.65 -4.05
N PRO A 79 -19.15 -0.58 -4.09
CA PRO A 79 -19.05 0.42 -5.15
C PRO A 79 -17.66 1.06 -5.27
N ALA A 80 -16.96 1.31 -4.15
CA ALA A 80 -15.59 1.84 -4.16
C ALA A 80 -14.62 0.86 -4.82
N LEU A 81 -14.66 -0.42 -4.47
CA LEU A 81 -13.83 -1.44 -5.11
C LEU A 81 -14.11 -1.56 -6.61
N LEU A 82 -15.38 -1.57 -7.02
CA LEU A 82 -15.75 -1.67 -8.44
C LEU A 82 -15.23 -0.49 -9.27
N ARG A 83 -15.13 0.72 -8.68
CA ARG A 83 -14.46 1.86 -9.32
C ARG A 83 -12.97 1.59 -9.54
N SER A 84 -12.25 1.14 -8.50
CA SER A 84 -10.83 0.77 -8.62
C SER A 84 -10.61 -0.34 -9.64
N LEU A 85 -11.43 -1.39 -9.64
CA LEU A 85 -11.34 -2.49 -10.61
C LEU A 85 -11.53 -2.00 -12.04
N ARG A 86 -12.55 -1.15 -12.28
CA ARG A 86 -12.79 -0.54 -13.60
C ARG A 86 -11.60 0.31 -14.04
N ASP A 87 -11.09 1.18 -13.16
CA ASP A 87 -10.01 2.11 -13.49
C ASP A 87 -8.68 1.36 -13.71
N LEU A 88 -8.42 0.30 -12.98
CA LEU A 88 -7.28 -0.61 -13.18
C LEU A 88 -7.47 -1.58 -14.36
N GLY A 89 -8.70 -1.73 -14.88
CA GLY A 89 -9.02 -2.67 -15.96
C GLY A 89 -8.89 -4.14 -15.52
N LEU A 90 -9.25 -4.46 -14.27
CA LEU A 90 -9.10 -5.78 -13.66
C LEU A 90 -10.45 -6.35 -13.21
N GLU A 91 -10.55 -7.69 -13.18
CA GLU A 91 -11.71 -8.39 -12.65
C GLU A 91 -11.64 -8.59 -11.13
N HIS A 92 -10.42 -8.67 -10.57
CA HIS A 92 -10.19 -8.81 -9.14
C HIS A 92 -8.87 -8.15 -8.71
N LEU A 93 -8.76 -7.80 -7.42
CA LEU A 93 -7.51 -7.43 -6.76
C LEU A 93 -6.92 -8.62 -6.01
N ASP A 94 -5.60 -8.60 -5.81
CA ASP A 94 -4.93 -9.55 -4.93
C ASP A 94 -5.05 -9.15 -3.46
N LEU A 95 -5.05 -7.84 -3.17
CA LEU A 95 -5.19 -7.30 -1.82
C LEU A 95 -5.98 -5.99 -1.84
N TYR A 96 -6.95 -5.88 -0.93
CA TYR A 96 -7.68 -4.63 -0.69
C TYR A 96 -7.57 -4.23 0.76
N LEU A 97 -7.14 -2.99 1.02
CA LEU A 97 -6.85 -2.49 2.36
C LEU A 97 -7.85 -1.43 2.79
N ILE A 98 -8.26 -1.41 4.06
CA ILE A 98 -8.77 -0.19 4.69
C ILE A 98 -7.58 0.78 4.79
N HIS A 99 -7.65 1.95 4.12
CA HIS A 99 -6.50 2.86 3.97
C HIS A 99 -6.08 3.51 5.30
N TRP A 100 -7.06 3.98 6.08
CA TRP A 100 -6.86 4.53 7.43
C TRP A 100 -8.00 4.11 8.35
N PRO A 101 -7.74 3.95 9.64
CA PRO A 101 -8.78 3.65 10.64
C PRO A 101 -9.54 4.91 11.08
N VAL A 102 -9.98 5.71 10.13
CA VAL A 102 -10.77 6.94 10.33
C VAL A 102 -11.85 7.02 9.26
N VAL A 103 -12.98 7.62 9.60
CA VAL A 103 -14.14 7.68 8.69
C VAL A 103 -14.45 9.13 8.36
N HIS A 104 -14.60 9.41 7.07
CA HIS A 104 -15.07 10.69 6.58
C HIS A 104 -16.51 10.57 6.10
N ARG A 105 -17.23 11.70 6.10
CA ARG A 105 -18.51 11.77 5.42
C ARG A 105 -18.35 11.40 3.95
N HIS A 106 -19.28 10.62 3.40
CA HIS A 106 -19.22 10.21 2.00
C HIS A 106 -19.10 11.40 1.05
N GLY A 107 -18.16 11.28 0.09
CA GLY A 107 -17.81 12.34 -0.87
C GLY A 107 -16.82 13.39 -0.34
N VAL A 108 -16.41 13.31 0.93
CA VAL A 108 -15.38 14.19 1.51
C VAL A 108 -14.03 13.46 1.52
N LEU A 109 -13.20 13.74 0.52
CA LEU A 109 -11.88 13.10 0.42
C LEU A 109 -10.93 13.58 1.53
N MET A 110 -10.86 14.90 1.75
CA MET A 110 -10.02 15.53 2.78
C MET A 110 -10.91 16.45 3.62
N PRO A 111 -11.18 16.11 4.90
CA PRO A 111 -12.05 16.92 5.75
C PRO A 111 -11.37 18.23 6.15
N GLU A 112 -12.08 19.33 5.98
CA GLU A 112 -11.68 20.66 6.43
C GLU A 112 -12.28 21.02 7.80
N ARG A 113 -13.32 20.29 8.21
CA ARG A 113 -14.07 20.52 9.44
C ARG A 113 -14.25 19.23 10.23
N ALA A 114 -14.26 19.34 11.55
CA ALA A 114 -14.51 18.19 12.43
C ALA A 114 -15.85 17.49 12.14
N SER A 115 -16.89 18.23 11.68
CA SER A 115 -18.21 17.68 11.32
C SER A 115 -18.18 16.80 10.05
N GLU A 116 -17.10 16.78 9.31
CA GLU A 116 -16.88 15.93 8.12
C GLU A 116 -16.22 14.59 8.48
N GLN A 117 -15.77 14.46 9.71
CA GLN A 117 -15.31 13.18 10.27
C GLN A 117 -16.45 12.52 11.03
N ILE A 118 -16.57 11.20 10.88
CA ILE A 118 -17.59 10.39 11.57
C ILE A 118 -16.87 9.63 12.68
N PRO A 119 -17.30 9.78 13.95
CA PRO A 119 -16.74 9.00 15.06
C PRO A 119 -16.93 7.49 14.85
N LEU A 120 -15.94 6.69 15.28
CA LEU A 120 -15.98 5.23 15.12
C LEU A 120 -17.09 4.58 15.95
N GLU A 121 -17.65 5.27 16.95
CA GLU A 121 -18.83 4.85 17.71
C GLU A 121 -20.10 4.87 16.85
N GLN A 122 -20.16 5.75 15.84
CA GLN A 122 -21.27 5.85 14.90
C GLN A 122 -21.07 4.98 13.65
N MET A 123 -19.83 4.74 13.26
CA MET A 123 -19.45 3.87 12.13
C MET A 123 -18.27 2.98 12.53
N PRO A 124 -18.53 1.88 13.20
CA PRO A 124 -17.51 0.95 13.67
C PRO A 124 -16.76 0.29 12.50
N LEU A 125 -15.42 0.20 12.62
CA LEU A 125 -14.58 -0.44 11.59
C LEU A 125 -14.94 -1.91 11.36
N GLN A 126 -15.57 -2.57 12.32
CA GLN A 126 -16.07 -3.93 12.21
C GLN A 126 -17.16 -4.08 11.14
N ASP A 127 -17.98 -3.05 10.93
CA ASP A 127 -19.02 -3.06 9.91
C ASP A 127 -18.41 -2.88 8.51
N THR A 128 -17.44 -1.97 8.38
CA THR A 128 -16.60 -1.83 7.17
C THR A 128 -15.90 -3.16 6.86
N TRP A 129 -15.29 -3.79 7.88
CA TRP A 129 -14.57 -5.05 7.72
C TRP A 129 -15.47 -6.18 7.24
N ARG A 130 -16.67 -6.29 7.78
CA ARG A 130 -17.67 -7.27 7.35
C ARG A 130 -18.04 -7.11 5.87
N ALA A 131 -18.15 -5.85 5.40
CA ALA A 131 -18.36 -5.57 3.99
C ALA A 131 -17.10 -5.93 3.13
N MET A 132 -15.89 -5.74 3.65
CA MET A 132 -14.66 -6.19 3.00
C MET A 132 -14.59 -7.72 2.88
N GLU A 133 -15.01 -8.45 3.92
CA GLU A 133 -15.08 -9.92 3.89
C GLU A 133 -16.02 -10.44 2.80
N ALA A 134 -17.16 -9.75 2.57
CA ALA A 134 -18.09 -10.10 1.51
C ALA A 134 -17.46 -9.98 0.11
N LEU A 135 -16.53 -9.05 -0.11
CA LEU A 135 -15.82 -8.92 -1.39
C LEU A 135 -14.94 -10.14 -1.69
N VAL A 136 -14.38 -10.79 -0.65
CA VAL A 136 -13.64 -12.05 -0.80
C VAL A 136 -14.59 -13.19 -1.16
N ASP A 137 -15.76 -13.24 -0.51
CA ASP A 137 -16.77 -14.26 -0.79
C ASP A 137 -17.34 -14.13 -2.23
N GLU A 138 -17.39 -12.91 -2.76
CA GLU A 138 -17.77 -12.62 -4.16
C GLU A 138 -16.64 -12.90 -5.16
N GLY A 139 -15.41 -13.16 -4.72
CA GLY A 139 -14.24 -13.37 -5.58
C GLY A 139 -13.68 -12.08 -6.21
N LEU A 140 -14.11 -10.90 -5.76
CA LEU A 140 -13.64 -9.61 -6.25
C LEU A 140 -12.27 -9.23 -5.68
N VAL A 141 -11.88 -9.81 -4.55
CA VAL A 141 -10.54 -9.69 -3.96
C VAL A 141 -10.07 -11.04 -3.43
N ARG A 142 -8.77 -11.33 -3.50
CA ARG A 142 -8.18 -12.56 -2.96
C ARG A 142 -7.98 -12.45 -1.45
N GLU A 143 -7.40 -11.33 -1.03
CA GLU A 143 -7.04 -11.06 0.36
C GLU A 143 -7.51 -9.67 0.79
N ILE A 144 -7.77 -9.50 2.07
CA ILE A 144 -8.11 -8.21 2.67
C ILE A 144 -7.18 -7.89 3.83
N GLY A 145 -6.93 -6.61 4.03
CA GLY A 145 -6.04 -6.13 5.08
C GLY A 145 -6.36 -4.72 5.52
N VAL A 146 -5.46 -4.17 6.30
CA VAL A 146 -5.59 -2.84 6.87
C VAL A 146 -4.33 -2.02 6.61
N SER A 147 -4.43 -0.70 6.76
CA SER A 147 -3.30 0.21 6.71
C SER A 147 -3.42 1.24 7.84
N ASN A 148 -2.29 1.57 8.45
CA ASN A 148 -2.21 2.54 9.56
C ASN A 148 -2.97 2.12 10.84
N PHE A 149 -3.14 0.83 11.06
CA PHE A 149 -3.77 0.30 12.27
C PHE A 149 -2.73 0.07 13.38
N SER A 150 -3.06 0.52 14.60
CA SER A 150 -2.33 0.13 15.81
C SER A 150 -2.73 -1.29 16.26
N ALA A 151 -1.92 -1.91 17.11
CA ALA A 151 -2.25 -3.20 17.73
C ALA A 151 -3.64 -3.22 18.39
N ILE A 152 -3.98 -2.15 19.12
CA ILE A 152 -5.30 -2.03 19.80
C ILE A 152 -6.45 -2.05 18.77
N LYS A 153 -6.29 -1.36 17.63
CA LYS A 153 -7.31 -1.34 16.57
C LYS A 153 -7.43 -2.70 15.88
N ILE A 154 -6.32 -3.40 15.70
CA ILE A 154 -6.31 -4.77 15.16
C ILE A 154 -6.99 -5.71 16.15
N ASP A 155 -6.67 -5.66 17.45
CA ASP A 155 -7.33 -6.48 18.47
C ASP A 155 -8.85 -6.28 18.48
N SER A 156 -9.31 -5.02 18.44
CA SER A 156 -10.73 -4.70 18.36
C SER A 156 -11.40 -5.28 17.11
N LEU A 157 -10.70 -5.23 15.96
CA LEU A 157 -11.18 -5.81 14.72
C LEU A 157 -11.28 -7.35 14.81
N LEU A 158 -10.24 -7.99 15.35
CA LEU A 158 -10.14 -9.46 15.46
C LEU A 158 -11.22 -10.08 16.35
N GLN A 159 -11.81 -9.33 17.30
CA GLN A 159 -12.92 -9.81 18.13
C GLN A 159 -14.18 -10.11 17.31
N HIS A 160 -14.32 -9.53 16.13
CA HIS A 160 -15.52 -9.62 15.29
C HIS A 160 -15.24 -10.13 13.88
N ALA A 161 -13.95 -10.18 13.47
CA ALA A 161 -13.54 -10.59 12.14
C ALA A 161 -13.70 -12.10 11.94
N ARG A 162 -14.38 -12.48 10.88
CA ARG A 162 -14.45 -13.85 10.37
C ARG A 162 -13.17 -14.23 9.62
N ARG A 163 -12.60 -13.26 8.88
CA ARG A 163 -11.32 -13.34 8.19
C ARG A 163 -10.34 -12.39 8.85
N ARG A 164 -9.16 -12.89 9.17
CA ARG A 164 -8.08 -12.10 9.75
C ARG A 164 -7.49 -11.18 8.68
N PRO A 165 -7.08 -9.92 8.99
CA PRO A 165 -6.29 -9.13 8.06
C PRO A 165 -5.01 -9.86 7.69
N THR A 166 -4.68 -9.97 6.38
CA THR A 166 -3.44 -10.61 5.94
C THR A 166 -2.26 -9.66 5.99
N VAL A 167 -2.52 -8.36 5.85
CA VAL A 167 -1.51 -7.30 5.82
C VAL A 167 -1.93 -6.14 6.72
N ASN A 168 -0.95 -5.54 7.41
CA ASN A 168 -1.03 -4.18 7.92
C ASN A 168 0.06 -3.34 7.22
N GLN A 169 -0.34 -2.38 6.39
CA GLN A 169 0.58 -1.49 5.69
C GLN A 169 0.78 -0.20 6.51
N VAL A 170 2.02 0.10 6.88
CA VAL A 170 2.37 1.27 7.74
C VAL A 170 3.62 1.97 7.25
N GLU A 171 3.83 3.22 7.64
CA GLU A 171 5.12 3.87 7.48
C GLU A 171 6.17 3.14 8.32
N ARG A 172 7.25 2.70 7.67
CA ARG A 172 8.33 2.02 8.37
C ARG A 172 9.66 2.18 7.67
N HIS A 173 10.65 2.64 8.43
CA HIS A 173 12.04 2.87 8.03
C HIS A 173 12.91 2.99 9.29
N PRO A 174 14.26 3.04 9.22
CA PRO A 174 15.13 3.07 10.40
C PRO A 174 14.82 4.15 11.44
N TRP A 175 14.31 5.33 11.03
CA TRP A 175 13.89 6.37 11.98
C TRP A 175 12.50 6.16 12.56
N LEU A 176 11.69 5.25 11.99
CA LEU A 176 10.37 4.85 12.49
C LEU A 176 10.24 3.32 12.41
N GLN A 177 10.92 2.62 13.30
CA GLN A 177 11.09 1.17 13.22
C GLN A 177 9.84 0.37 13.54
N GLN A 178 8.94 0.89 14.35
CA GLN A 178 7.68 0.23 14.74
C GLN A 178 7.85 -1.21 15.26
N ASN A 179 8.93 -1.49 16.00
CA ASN A 179 9.30 -2.85 16.43
C ASN A 179 8.21 -3.55 17.26
N ALA A 180 7.54 -2.80 18.14
CA ALA A 180 6.42 -3.35 18.92
C ALA A 180 5.24 -3.78 18.03
N LEU A 181 4.89 -2.96 17.04
CA LEU A 181 3.83 -3.28 16.09
C LEU A 181 4.25 -4.44 15.15
N LEU A 182 5.52 -4.48 14.72
CA LEU A 182 6.05 -5.57 13.92
C LEU A 182 5.93 -6.90 14.67
N GLY A 183 6.43 -6.96 15.91
CA GLY A 183 6.35 -8.17 16.73
C GLY A 183 4.91 -8.61 16.99
N TYR A 184 4.01 -7.65 17.24
CA TYR A 184 2.59 -7.93 17.39
C TYR A 184 1.98 -8.53 16.10
N CYS A 185 2.22 -7.91 14.94
CA CYS A 185 1.71 -8.39 13.66
C CYS A 185 2.25 -9.80 13.33
N GLN A 186 3.54 -10.05 13.55
CA GLN A 186 4.14 -11.37 13.37
C GLN A 186 3.49 -12.42 14.26
N HIS A 187 3.23 -12.11 15.53
CA HIS A 187 2.53 -13.02 16.45
C HIS A 187 1.10 -13.32 16.00
N GLN A 188 0.43 -12.34 15.39
CA GLN A 188 -0.91 -12.49 14.86
C GLN A 188 -0.96 -13.15 13.47
N GLY A 189 0.18 -13.44 12.84
CA GLY A 189 0.26 -13.94 11.46
C GLY A 189 -0.14 -12.90 10.41
N ILE A 190 0.02 -11.61 10.73
CA ILE A 190 -0.27 -10.48 9.84
C ILE A 190 1.05 -9.98 9.26
N GLN A 191 1.17 -9.94 7.92
CA GLN A 191 2.35 -9.41 7.25
C GLN A 191 2.40 -7.89 7.39
N LEU A 192 3.54 -7.35 7.81
CA LEU A 192 3.76 -5.90 7.76
C LEU A 192 4.30 -5.51 6.38
N THR A 193 3.74 -4.45 5.79
CA THR A 193 4.24 -3.81 4.57
C THR A 193 4.65 -2.38 4.90
N ALA A 194 5.89 -2.01 4.55
CA ALA A 194 6.43 -0.68 4.77
C ALA A 194 6.17 0.23 3.57
N TYR A 195 5.33 1.26 3.76
CA TYR A 195 5.33 2.38 2.84
C TYR A 195 6.36 3.43 3.28
N SER A 196 6.75 4.33 2.39
CA SER A 196 7.85 5.29 2.58
C SER A 196 9.12 4.64 3.16
N PRO A 197 9.59 3.47 2.64
CA PRO A 197 10.71 2.75 3.24
C PRO A 197 12.04 3.51 3.14
N LEU A 198 12.09 4.53 2.28
CA LEU A 198 13.25 5.44 2.11
C LEU A 198 13.12 6.71 2.95
N GLY A 199 12.11 6.81 3.80
CA GLY A 199 11.70 8.02 4.48
C GLY A 199 10.86 8.92 3.58
N SER A 200 9.98 9.72 4.19
CA SER A 200 9.25 10.76 3.48
C SER A 200 10.21 11.92 3.21
N SER A 201 10.47 12.26 1.94
CA SER A 201 11.22 13.46 1.61
C SER A 201 10.41 14.68 2.03
N SER A 202 10.82 15.35 3.11
CA SER A 202 10.23 16.64 3.45
C SER A 202 10.83 17.69 2.50
N SER A 203 9.96 18.38 1.75
CA SER A 203 10.32 19.57 0.95
C SER A 203 10.80 20.75 1.79
N ASN A 204 10.88 20.60 3.11
CA ASN A 204 11.03 21.69 4.08
C ASN A 204 12.40 21.73 4.78
N GLY A 205 13.47 21.25 4.15
CA GLY A 205 14.84 21.31 4.73
C GLY A 205 15.06 20.38 5.93
N GLN A 206 14.17 19.42 6.15
CA GLN A 206 14.37 18.36 7.14
C GLN A 206 15.46 17.39 6.66
N PRO A 207 16.24 16.78 7.58
CA PRO A 207 17.21 15.75 7.21
C PRO A 207 16.56 14.63 6.39
N SER A 208 17.26 14.15 5.37
CA SER A 208 16.84 13.00 4.58
C SER A 208 17.47 11.72 5.14
N LEU A 209 16.72 10.64 5.20
CA LEU A 209 17.24 9.32 5.55
C LEU A 209 18.33 8.86 4.56
N LEU A 210 18.26 9.33 3.32
CA LEU A 210 19.26 9.03 2.29
C LEU A 210 20.61 9.71 2.55
N ASP A 211 20.63 10.76 3.37
CA ASP A 211 21.82 11.51 3.75
C ASP A 211 22.26 11.20 5.19
N ASP A 212 21.61 10.23 5.87
CA ASP A 212 21.95 9.82 7.23
C ASP A 212 23.37 9.23 7.25
N PRO A 213 24.28 9.75 8.11
CA PRO A 213 25.68 9.32 8.14
C PRO A 213 25.87 7.82 8.38
N VAL A 214 24.99 7.20 9.19
CA VAL A 214 25.05 5.75 9.46
C VAL A 214 24.66 4.96 8.23
N ILE A 215 23.58 5.37 7.54
CA ILE A 215 23.13 4.74 6.31
C ILE A 215 24.18 4.88 5.21
N CYS A 216 24.76 6.07 5.05
CA CYS A 216 25.83 6.33 4.08
C CYS A 216 27.07 5.49 4.35
N ALA A 217 27.51 5.36 5.63
CA ALA A 217 28.67 4.54 5.99
C ALA A 217 28.43 3.05 5.67
N ILE A 218 27.25 2.51 5.98
CA ILE A 218 26.86 1.13 5.65
C ILE A 218 26.84 0.95 4.12
N ALA A 219 26.29 1.91 3.38
CA ALA A 219 26.24 1.87 1.93
C ALA A 219 27.64 1.81 1.31
N GLU A 220 28.59 2.62 1.81
CA GLU A 220 29.98 2.62 1.38
C GLU A 220 30.66 1.27 1.67
N GLU A 221 30.52 0.75 2.89
CA GLU A 221 31.10 -0.53 3.31
C GLU A 221 30.64 -1.69 2.41
N HIS A 222 29.36 -1.70 2.04
CA HIS A 222 28.75 -2.75 1.21
C HIS A 222 28.77 -2.46 -0.29
N ARG A 223 29.38 -1.34 -0.74
CA ARG A 223 29.36 -0.89 -2.14
C ARG A 223 27.94 -0.81 -2.72
N ALA A 224 27.00 -0.39 -1.89
CA ALA A 224 25.58 -0.23 -2.20
C ALA A 224 25.21 1.25 -2.17
N SER A 225 24.00 1.57 -2.60
CA SER A 225 23.43 2.90 -2.43
C SER A 225 22.62 3.00 -1.13
N PRO A 226 22.46 4.19 -0.52
CA PRO A 226 21.60 4.38 0.63
C PRO A 226 20.18 3.81 0.47
N PRO A 227 19.47 3.97 -0.68
CA PRO A 227 18.19 3.30 -0.90
C PRO A 227 18.27 1.78 -0.78
N GLN A 228 19.30 1.14 -1.33
CA GLN A 228 19.47 -0.31 -1.23
C GLN A 228 19.65 -0.77 0.21
N VAL A 229 20.42 -0.04 1.03
CA VAL A 229 20.58 -0.33 2.46
C VAL A 229 19.23 -0.24 3.18
N LEU A 230 18.45 0.80 2.92
CA LEU A 230 17.13 1.00 3.54
C LEU A 230 16.13 -0.09 3.16
N LEU A 231 16.09 -0.48 1.89
CA LEU A 231 15.22 -1.57 1.42
C LEU A 231 15.66 -2.91 1.99
N ALA A 232 16.95 -3.20 1.98
CA ALA A 232 17.52 -4.41 2.57
C ALA A 232 17.22 -4.51 4.07
N TRP A 233 17.31 -3.39 4.82
CA TRP A 233 16.91 -3.35 6.23
C TRP A 233 15.44 -3.73 6.44
N GLY A 234 14.53 -3.18 5.62
CA GLY A 234 13.11 -3.52 5.67
C GLY A 234 12.88 -5.02 5.42
N LEU A 235 13.46 -5.55 4.36
CA LEU A 235 13.33 -6.96 3.96
C LEU A 235 13.96 -7.89 5.02
N ALA A 236 15.15 -7.60 5.50
CA ALA A 236 15.87 -8.42 6.50
C ALA A 236 15.12 -8.46 7.84
N THR A 237 14.33 -7.45 8.15
CA THR A 237 13.49 -7.41 9.36
C THR A 237 12.10 -8.03 9.16
N GLY A 238 11.87 -8.73 8.03
CA GLY A 238 10.62 -9.46 7.76
C GLY A 238 9.46 -8.58 7.27
N THR A 239 9.75 -7.40 6.73
CA THR A 239 8.75 -6.46 6.21
C THR A 239 8.79 -6.43 4.69
N ALA A 240 7.65 -6.48 4.02
CA ALA A 240 7.59 -6.13 2.61
C ALA A 240 7.76 -4.61 2.45
N VAL A 241 8.36 -4.17 1.34
CA VAL A 241 8.66 -2.75 1.08
C VAL A 241 8.09 -2.29 -0.26
N ILE A 242 7.54 -1.08 -0.30
CA ILE A 242 6.92 -0.50 -1.50
C ILE A 242 7.50 0.89 -1.80
N PRO A 243 8.80 0.97 -2.17
CA PRO A 243 9.39 2.24 -2.58
C PRO A 243 8.69 2.80 -3.81
N LYS A 244 8.55 4.13 -3.88
CA LYS A 244 8.02 4.84 -5.05
C LYS A 244 9.16 5.42 -5.87
N SER A 245 9.15 5.16 -7.17
CA SER A 245 9.98 5.86 -8.15
C SER A 245 9.27 5.96 -9.50
N VAL A 246 9.58 7.00 -10.26
CA VAL A 246 9.19 7.15 -11.68
C VAL A 246 10.42 7.14 -12.60
N HIS A 247 11.60 6.88 -12.06
CA HIS A 247 12.86 6.84 -12.80
C HIS A 247 13.31 5.39 -12.97
N ARG A 248 13.48 4.95 -14.22
CA ARG A 248 13.84 3.56 -14.56
C ARG A 248 15.12 3.10 -13.85
N ASP A 249 16.16 3.95 -13.82
CA ASP A 249 17.43 3.60 -13.17
C ASP A 249 17.28 3.36 -11.66
N ARG A 250 16.43 4.16 -10.98
CA ARG A 250 16.13 3.96 -9.56
C ARG A 250 15.29 2.70 -9.34
N LEU A 251 14.35 2.41 -10.24
CA LEU A 251 13.57 1.16 -10.19
C LEU A 251 14.51 -0.04 -10.33
N ALA A 252 15.44 -0.02 -11.28
CA ALA A 252 16.43 -1.07 -11.46
C ALA A 252 17.36 -1.21 -10.24
N SER A 253 17.79 -0.08 -9.65
CA SER A 253 18.66 -0.09 -8.46
C SER A 253 17.99 -0.59 -7.20
N ASN A 254 16.65 -0.54 -7.11
CA ASN A 254 15.89 -1.00 -5.95
C ASN A 254 15.64 -2.52 -5.96
N LEU A 255 15.89 -3.21 -7.07
CA LEU A 255 15.80 -4.67 -7.21
C LEU A 255 17.05 -5.36 -6.71
#